data_b1cd68856f5f2c81cd78f02871e8aeb5
#
_entry.id   b1cd68856f5f2c81cd78f02871e8aeb5
#
_cell.length_a   1.000
_cell.length_b   1.000
_cell.length_c   1.000
_cell.angle_alpha   90.00
_cell.angle_beta   90.00
_cell.angle_gamma   90.00
#
_symmetry.space_group_name_H-M   'P 1'
#
loop_
_entity.id
_entity.type
_entity.pdbx_description
1 polymer ?
#
loop_
_entity_poly.entity_id
_entity_poly.type
_entity_poly.pdbx_seq_one_letter_code
_entity_poly.pdbx_strand_id
1 'polypeptide(L)'
;MNSALHETKTHDKVTMITLHDFEIVEATASSLLPNANILNIISKANEEPHRTFLIKLFQSEEKIEFKYDDPSINFLYMNGVIDEEVIDDLEFYVKFPCPFVQKRLFNHFAREIFRDTGELYPPFTNLTQILTPGGVVVKNLLRLYEQYVQKNHTWLFQEAPRRTDLRLYEAVYYFNLYMWLTRFLQRTGGRVYPEFPTGNGQIDLLIRYQGRPYGVELKSFRSDFEYSLALGQAARYAQQLHLATITVVFFVEAVDDTTRAHYETLYHEPTSGVIVEPVLVTTVE
;
A
#
# COMPACT_ATOMS: atom_id res chain seq x y z
N MET A 1 0.38 -24.89 -66.68
CA MET A 1 -0.41 -24.02 -65.80
C MET A 1 0.03 -24.32 -64.37
N ASN A 2 1.01 -23.58 -63.87
CA ASN A 2 1.50 -23.70 -62.51
C ASN A 2 0.88 -22.56 -61.68
N SER A 3 0.04 -22.95 -60.74
CA SER A 3 -0.51 -22.05 -59.72
C SER A 3 0.47 -21.97 -58.57
N ALA A 4 1.15 -20.85 -58.43
CA ALA A 4 2.01 -20.55 -57.27
C ALA A 4 1.13 -20.17 -56.08
N LEU A 5 1.13 -21.02 -55.06
CA LEU A 5 0.59 -20.71 -53.75
C LEU A 5 1.55 -19.71 -53.08
N HIS A 6 1.10 -18.47 -52.87
CA HIS A 6 1.73 -17.51 -52.02
C HIS A 6 1.48 -17.92 -50.55
N GLU A 7 2.47 -18.49 -49.90
CA GLU A 7 2.54 -18.58 -48.45
C GLU A 7 2.81 -17.18 -47.87
N THR A 8 1.76 -16.55 -47.37
CA THR A 8 1.91 -15.38 -46.48
C THR A 8 2.42 -15.85 -45.12
N LYS A 9 3.73 -15.78 -44.90
CA LYS A 9 4.32 -15.87 -43.56
C LYS A 9 3.91 -14.66 -42.78
N THR A 10 2.86 -14.78 -41.96
CA THR A 10 2.60 -13.89 -40.84
C THR A 10 3.71 -14.10 -39.82
N HIS A 11 4.68 -13.19 -39.79
CA HIS A 11 5.57 -13.05 -38.65
C HIS A 11 4.71 -12.58 -37.48
N ASP A 12 4.36 -13.49 -36.56
CA ASP A 12 3.88 -13.14 -35.24
C ASP A 12 4.99 -12.33 -34.55
N LYS A 13 4.86 -10.99 -34.58
CA LYS A 13 5.63 -10.12 -33.71
C LYS A 13 5.20 -10.45 -32.30
N VAL A 14 6.02 -11.20 -31.57
CA VAL A 14 5.88 -11.31 -30.13
C VAL A 14 6.09 -9.90 -29.56
N THR A 15 4.99 -9.23 -29.31
CA THR A 15 5.01 -7.91 -28.66
C THR A 15 5.31 -8.16 -27.20
N MET A 16 6.51 -7.82 -26.74
CA MET A 16 6.82 -7.86 -25.32
C MET A 16 5.93 -6.85 -24.59
N ILE A 17 5.10 -7.36 -23.69
CA ILE A 17 4.30 -6.50 -22.78
C ILE A 17 5.27 -5.83 -21.83
N THR A 18 5.30 -4.52 -21.84
CA THR A 18 6.13 -3.71 -20.95
C THR A 18 5.39 -3.41 -19.66
N LEU A 19 6.13 -3.03 -18.60
CA LEU A 19 5.52 -2.55 -17.37
C LEU A 19 4.63 -1.32 -17.61
N HIS A 20 4.97 -0.49 -18.59
CA HIS A 20 4.16 0.66 -18.99
C HIS A 20 2.82 0.25 -19.60
N ASP A 21 2.79 -0.80 -20.41
CA ASP A 21 1.54 -1.34 -20.98
C ASP A 21 0.63 -1.86 -19.86
N PHE A 22 1.22 -2.55 -18.87
CA PHE A 22 0.50 -3.01 -17.68
C PHE A 22 -0.09 -1.82 -16.89
N GLU A 23 0.69 -0.75 -16.66
CA GLU A 23 0.23 0.46 -15.98
C GLU A 23 -0.93 1.15 -16.70
N ILE A 24 -0.88 1.22 -18.03
CA ILE A 24 -1.98 1.78 -18.84
C ILE A 24 -3.25 0.94 -18.69
N VAL A 25 -3.13 -0.38 -18.83
CA VAL A 25 -4.26 -1.31 -18.70
C VAL A 25 -4.85 -1.23 -17.30
N GLU A 26 -4.01 -1.23 -16.28
CA GLU A 26 -4.44 -1.14 -14.89
C GLU A 26 -5.14 0.20 -14.60
N ALA A 27 -4.57 1.32 -15.03
CA ALA A 27 -5.17 2.64 -14.86
C ALA A 27 -6.53 2.73 -15.59
N THR A 28 -6.63 2.15 -16.78
CA THR A 28 -7.86 2.08 -17.56
C THR A 28 -8.93 1.23 -16.87
N ALA A 29 -8.57 0.01 -16.46
CA ALA A 29 -9.46 -0.91 -15.76
C ALA A 29 -9.92 -0.34 -14.40
N SER A 30 -9.03 0.38 -13.71
CA SER A 30 -9.31 0.93 -12.38
C SER A 30 -10.15 2.20 -12.41
N SER A 31 -10.10 2.99 -13.49
CA SER A 31 -10.67 4.34 -13.51
C SER A 31 -11.70 4.59 -14.58
N LEU A 32 -11.62 3.91 -15.72
CA LEU A 32 -12.41 4.24 -16.90
C LEU A 32 -13.44 3.16 -17.28
N LEU A 33 -13.19 1.90 -16.93
CA LEU A 33 -14.13 0.84 -17.31
C LEU A 33 -15.19 0.65 -16.22
N PRO A 34 -16.48 0.78 -16.58
CA PRO A 34 -17.57 0.42 -15.69
C PRO A 34 -17.49 -1.10 -15.41
N ASN A 35 -17.36 -1.46 -14.14
CA ASN A 35 -17.34 -2.85 -13.72
C ASN A 35 -18.41 -3.08 -12.66
N ALA A 36 -19.57 -3.61 -13.11
CA ALA A 36 -20.71 -3.86 -12.25
C ALA A 36 -20.37 -4.84 -11.09
N ASN A 37 -19.49 -5.82 -11.36
CA ASN A 37 -19.06 -6.77 -10.32
C ASN A 37 -18.26 -6.07 -9.23
N ILE A 38 -17.34 -5.18 -9.59
CA ILE A 38 -16.58 -4.39 -8.62
C ILE A 38 -17.48 -3.45 -7.83
N LEU A 39 -18.46 -2.81 -8.46
CA LEU A 39 -19.42 -1.97 -7.74
C LEU A 39 -20.26 -2.78 -6.75
N ASN A 40 -20.65 -3.99 -7.11
CA ASN A 40 -21.34 -4.90 -6.20
C ASN A 40 -20.45 -5.33 -5.03
N ILE A 41 -19.19 -5.71 -5.29
CA ILE A 41 -18.20 -6.05 -4.27
C ILE A 41 -18.02 -4.88 -3.30
N ILE A 42 -17.84 -3.65 -3.80
CA ILE A 42 -17.70 -2.45 -2.97
C ILE A 42 -18.96 -2.20 -2.14
N SER A 43 -20.16 -2.36 -2.73
CA SER A 43 -21.41 -2.21 -1.99
C SER A 43 -21.50 -3.18 -0.82
N LYS A 44 -21.16 -4.45 -1.04
CA LYS A 44 -21.16 -5.49 0.01
C LYS A 44 -20.08 -5.27 1.07
N ALA A 45 -18.93 -4.77 0.65
CA ALA A 45 -17.83 -4.43 1.55
C ALA A 45 -18.15 -3.25 2.48
N ASN A 46 -19.06 -2.36 2.07
CA ASN A 46 -19.46 -1.18 2.87
C ASN A 46 -20.52 -1.44 3.93
N GLU A 47 -21.18 -2.59 3.90
CA GLU A 47 -22.20 -2.94 4.89
C GLU A 47 -21.52 -3.30 6.24
N GLU A 48 -21.93 -2.70 7.35
CA GLU A 48 -21.47 -3.17 8.67
C GLU A 48 -22.16 -4.49 9.02
N PRO A 49 -21.47 -5.44 9.69
CA PRO A 49 -20.11 -5.32 10.28
C PRO A 49 -18.96 -5.65 9.31
N HIS A 50 -19.24 -5.93 8.05
CA HIS A 50 -18.26 -6.40 7.05
C HIS A 50 -17.19 -5.35 6.75
N ARG A 51 -17.57 -4.07 6.74
CA ARG A 51 -16.64 -2.95 6.55
C ARG A 51 -15.53 -2.95 7.61
N THR A 52 -15.92 -3.06 8.88
CA THR A 52 -14.97 -3.13 10.00
C THR A 52 -14.07 -4.36 9.89
N PHE A 53 -14.61 -5.52 9.51
CA PHE A 53 -13.83 -6.74 9.27
C PHE A 53 -12.77 -6.55 8.18
N LEU A 54 -13.14 -5.95 7.05
CA LEU A 54 -12.23 -5.71 5.93
C LEU A 54 -11.13 -4.68 6.26
N ILE A 55 -11.46 -3.64 7.02
CA ILE A 55 -10.45 -2.69 7.53
C ILE A 55 -9.43 -3.42 8.41
N LYS A 56 -9.90 -4.35 9.26
CA LYS A 56 -9.03 -5.21 10.05
C LYS A 56 -8.18 -6.13 9.17
N LEU A 57 -8.74 -6.67 8.09
CA LEU A 57 -8.01 -7.53 7.16
C LEU A 57 -6.85 -6.79 6.45
N PHE A 58 -7.03 -5.52 6.11
CA PHE A 58 -5.94 -4.67 5.56
C PHE A 58 -4.82 -4.39 6.57
N GLN A 59 -5.11 -4.48 7.85
CA GLN A 59 -4.18 -4.18 8.92
C GLN A 59 -3.44 -5.42 9.42
N SER A 60 -4.05 -6.61 9.30
CA SER A 60 -3.62 -7.80 10.00
C SER A 60 -2.33 -8.36 9.39
N GLU A 61 -1.24 -8.33 10.15
CA GLU A 61 -0.05 -9.14 9.88
C GLU A 61 -0.27 -10.60 10.26
N GLU A 62 -1.21 -10.85 11.18
CA GLU A 62 -1.65 -12.20 11.56
C GLU A 62 -2.74 -12.66 10.61
N LYS A 63 -2.60 -13.86 10.09
CA LYS A 63 -3.61 -14.46 9.23
C LYS A 63 -4.90 -14.69 10.02
N ILE A 64 -6.02 -14.24 9.46
CA ILE A 64 -7.36 -14.48 10.03
C ILE A 64 -7.82 -15.84 9.57
N GLU A 65 -8.13 -16.73 10.53
CA GLU A 65 -8.65 -18.06 10.24
C GLU A 65 -9.96 -17.96 9.44
N PHE A 66 -10.07 -18.76 8.38
CA PHE A 66 -11.28 -18.81 7.57
C PHE A 66 -12.27 -19.82 8.15
N LYS A 67 -13.47 -19.34 8.52
CA LYS A 67 -14.53 -20.18 9.09
C LYS A 67 -15.85 -19.94 8.36
N TYR A 68 -16.39 -20.97 7.73
CA TYR A 68 -17.68 -20.88 7.02
C TYR A 68 -18.88 -20.58 7.93
N ASP A 69 -18.78 -20.88 9.21
CA ASP A 69 -19.82 -20.62 10.21
C ASP A 69 -19.74 -19.18 10.79
N ASP A 70 -18.69 -18.42 10.49
CA ASP A 70 -18.66 -16.98 10.78
C ASP A 70 -19.55 -16.23 9.77
N PRO A 71 -20.60 -15.54 10.22
CA PRO A 71 -21.55 -14.88 9.33
C PRO A 71 -20.90 -13.82 8.42
N SER A 72 -19.90 -13.10 8.90
CA SER A 72 -19.21 -12.07 8.11
C SER A 72 -18.31 -12.70 7.05
N ILE A 73 -17.54 -13.72 7.42
CA ILE A 73 -16.67 -14.45 6.48
C ILE A 73 -17.52 -15.11 5.40
N ASN A 74 -18.58 -15.84 5.80
CA ASN A 74 -19.49 -16.49 4.85
C ASN A 74 -20.10 -15.48 3.87
N PHE A 75 -20.66 -14.37 4.38
CA PHE A 75 -21.26 -13.34 3.54
C PHE A 75 -20.26 -12.77 2.54
N LEU A 76 -19.08 -12.37 3.00
CA LEU A 76 -18.05 -11.76 2.15
C LEU A 76 -17.51 -12.75 1.11
N TYR A 77 -17.33 -14.02 1.49
CA TYR A 77 -16.90 -15.09 0.59
C TYR A 77 -17.94 -15.35 -0.51
N MET A 78 -19.20 -15.54 -0.14
CA MET A 78 -20.29 -15.79 -1.09
C MET A 78 -20.51 -14.63 -2.07
N ASN A 79 -20.09 -13.42 -1.70
CA ASN A 79 -20.18 -12.23 -2.56
C ASN A 79 -18.86 -11.91 -3.29
N GLY A 80 -17.84 -12.78 -3.20
CA GLY A 80 -16.55 -12.61 -3.90
C GLY A 80 -15.71 -11.44 -3.43
N VAL A 81 -15.93 -10.99 -2.18
CA VAL A 81 -15.15 -9.91 -1.56
C VAL A 81 -13.85 -10.43 -0.96
N ILE A 82 -13.92 -11.64 -0.38
CA ILE A 82 -12.78 -12.39 0.13
C ILE A 82 -12.75 -13.79 -0.47
N ASP A 83 -11.65 -14.50 -0.25
CA ASP A 83 -11.40 -15.87 -0.66
C ASP A 83 -10.69 -16.62 0.46
N GLU A 84 -10.55 -17.91 0.32
CA GLU A 84 -9.78 -18.77 1.22
C GLU A 84 -8.35 -18.98 0.72
N GLU A 85 -7.38 -18.97 1.62
CA GLU A 85 -6.01 -19.41 1.36
C GLU A 85 -5.75 -20.69 2.11
N VAL A 86 -5.42 -21.75 1.40
CA VAL A 86 -5.04 -23.03 1.99
C VAL A 86 -3.52 -23.06 2.13
N ILE A 87 -3.03 -23.20 3.37
CA ILE A 87 -1.57 -23.29 3.63
C ILE A 87 -1.16 -24.74 3.79
N ASP A 88 -1.93 -25.47 4.61
CA ASP A 88 -1.80 -26.90 4.85
C ASP A 88 -3.19 -27.55 4.77
N ASP A 89 -3.28 -28.88 4.70
CA ASP A 89 -4.51 -29.62 4.48
C ASP A 89 -5.66 -29.29 5.48
N LEU A 90 -5.35 -28.62 6.59
CA LEU A 90 -6.31 -28.29 7.66
C LEU A 90 -6.31 -26.81 8.09
N GLU A 91 -5.48 -25.98 7.44
CA GLU A 91 -5.36 -24.57 7.79
C GLU A 91 -5.84 -23.68 6.67
N PHE A 92 -6.96 -23.00 6.92
CA PHE A 92 -7.61 -22.09 5.99
C PHE A 92 -7.58 -20.68 6.54
N TYR A 93 -7.16 -19.71 5.72
CA TYR A 93 -7.06 -18.32 6.10
C TYR A 93 -7.80 -17.42 5.12
N VAL A 94 -8.26 -16.26 5.61
CA VAL A 94 -8.94 -15.27 4.79
C VAL A 94 -7.90 -14.51 3.97
N LYS A 95 -8.16 -14.37 2.67
CA LYS A 95 -7.42 -13.47 1.76
C LYS A 95 -8.37 -12.68 0.86
N PHE A 96 -7.84 -11.71 0.14
CA PHE A 96 -8.56 -11.12 -1.00
C PHE A 96 -8.50 -12.06 -2.21
N PRO A 97 -9.58 -12.12 -3.04
CA PRO A 97 -9.65 -13.08 -4.15
C PRO A 97 -8.60 -12.82 -5.23
N CYS A 98 -8.17 -11.57 -5.37
CA CYS A 98 -7.07 -11.20 -6.24
C CYS A 98 -6.57 -9.78 -5.91
N PRO A 99 -5.34 -9.42 -6.34
CA PRO A 99 -4.76 -8.10 -6.10
C PRO A 99 -5.62 -6.94 -6.64
N PHE A 100 -6.36 -7.15 -7.73
CA PHE A 100 -7.23 -6.13 -8.30
C PHE A 100 -8.39 -5.76 -7.35
N VAL A 101 -9.07 -6.76 -6.77
CA VAL A 101 -10.15 -6.54 -5.79
C VAL A 101 -9.60 -5.86 -4.54
N GLN A 102 -8.50 -6.36 -4.00
CA GLN A 102 -7.82 -5.78 -2.84
C GLN A 102 -7.53 -4.30 -3.05
N LYS A 103 -6.87 -3.95 -4.15
CA LYS A 103 -6.53 -2.57 -4.49
C LYS A 103 -7.76 -1.69 -4.70
N ARG A 104 -8.83 -2.22 -5.31
CA ARG A 104 -10.08 -1.48 -5.50
C ARG A 104 -10.76 -1.16 -4.17
N LEU A 105 -10.81 -2.12 -3.25
CA LEU A 105 -11.34 -1.92 -1.90
C LEU A 105 -10.48 -0.96 -1.10
N PHE A 106 -9.16 -1.11 -1.16
CA PHE A 106 -8.21 -0.18 -0.53
C PHE A 106 -8.46 1.26 -0.97
N ASN A 107 -8.48 1.49 -2.28
CA ASN A 107 -8.73 2.82 -2.84
C ASN A 107 -10.11 3.37 -2.45
N HIS A 108 -11.11 2.51 -2.35
CA HIS A 108 -12.44 2.90 -1.95
C HIS A 108 -12.47 3.36 -0.51
N PHE A 109 -11.98 2.56 0.45
CA PHE A 109 -11.94 2.91 1.87
C PHE A 109 -11.07 4.14 2.15
N ALA A 110 -9.89 4.22 1.51
CA ALA A 110 -9.03 5.38 1.67
C ALA A 110 -9.72 6.69 1.24
N ARG A 111 -10.43 6.68 0.10
CA ARG A 111 -11.18 7.84 -0.39
C ARG A 111 -12.42 8.15 0.43
N GLU A 112 -13.08 7.15 0.95
CA GLU A 112 -14.27 7.34 1.77
C GLU A 112 -13.91 7.96 3.12
N ILE A 113 -12.91 7.40 3.80
CA ILE A 113 -12.49 7.87 5.12
C ILE A 113 -11.80 9.24 5.02
N PHE A 114 -10.98 9.46 3.97
CA PHE A 114 -10.17 10.68 3.80
C PHE A 114 -10.57 11.47 2.55
N ARG A 115 -11.86 11.79 2.39
CA ARG A 115 -12.35 12.63 1.27
C ARG A 115 -11.70 14.00 1.28
N ASP A 116 -11.58 14.59 2.44
CA ASP A 116 -10.86 15.83 2.66
C ASP A 116 -9.54 15.53 3.36
N THR A 117 -8.47 16.12 2.86
CA THR A 117 -7.16 16.07 3.48
C THR A 117 -6.69 17.45 3.93
N GLY A 118 -7.51 18.49 3.71
CA GLY A 118 -7.13 19.85 4.03
C GLY A 118 -5.87 20.34 3.32
N GLU A 119 -5.14 21.23 3.98
CA GLU A 119 -3.85 21.73 3.51
C GLU A 119 -2.76 20.70 3.77
N LEU A 120 -2.12 20.19 2.71
CA LEU A 120 -1.12 19.10 2.79
C LEU A 120 0.18 19.53 3.48
N TYR A 121 0.55 20.80 3.36
CA TYR A 121 1.75 21.39 3.94
C TYR A 121 1.59 22.92 4.01
N PRO A 122 2.29 23.60 4.93
CA PRO A 122 2.21 25.07 5.06
C PRO A 122 2.60 25.79 3.76
N PRO A 123 1.98 26.94 3.45
CA PRO A 123 2.45 27.81 2.39
C PRO A 123 3.94 28.15 2.58
N PHE A 124 4.67 28.28 1.48
CA PHE A 124 6.11 28.57 1.49
C PHE A 124 7.02 27.44 2.01
N THR A 125 6.50 26.22 2.20
CA THR A 125 7.36 25.07 2.48
C THR A 125 8.37 24.86 1.36
N ASN A 126 9.65 24.75 1.70
CA ASN A 126 10.70 24.49 0.72
C ASN A 126 10.68 23.01 0.30
N LEU A 127 10.07 22.73 -0.84
CA LEU A 127 9.95 21.37 -1.38
C LEU A 127 11.21 20.88 -2.10
N THR A 128 12.23 21.72 -2.31
CA THR A 128 13.46 21.31 -3.04
C THR A 128 14.29 20.27 -2.28
N GLN A 129 14.13 20.17 -0.96
CA GLN A 129 14.75 19.14 -0.13
C GLN A 129 14.01 17.80 -0.18
N ILE A 130 12.79 17.77 -0.73
CA ILE A 130 11.95 16.59 -0.88
C ILE A 130 11.95 16.14 -2.33
N LEU A 131 11.64 17.06 -3.24
CA LEU A 131 11.59 16.84 -4.68
C LEU A 131 12.84 17.44 -5.31
N THR A 132 13.85 16.60 -5.53
CA THR A 132 15.14 17.01 -6.08
C THR A 132 15.23 16.67 -7.58
N PRO A 133 16.18 17.21 -8.33
CA PRO A 133 16.46 16.74 -9.68
C PRO A 133 16.84 15.25 -9.73
N GLY A 134 17.33 14.71 -8.61
CA GLY A 134 17.68 13.30 -8.44
C GLY A 134 16.49 12.39 -8.14
N GLY A 135 15.32 12.92 -7.81
CA GLY A 135 14.13 12.15 -7.44
C GLY A 135 13.50 12.60 -6.12
N VAL A 136 12.85 11.69 -5.41
CA VAL A 136 12.22 11.94 -4.12
C VAL A 136 13.14 11.52 -2.97
N VAL A 137 13.32 12.39 -1.99
CA VAL A 137 13.91 12.04 -0.70
C VAL A 137 12.79 11.60 0.23
N VAL A 138 12.54 10.27 0.26
CA VAL A 138 11.36 9.69 0.92
C VAL A 138 11.32 10.03 2.40
N LYS A 139 12.46 9.99 3.11
CA LYS A 139 12.55 10.39 4.52
C LYS A 139 12.05 11.81 4.76
N ASN A 140 12.46 12.77 3.95
CA ASN A 140 12.02 14.16 4.08
C ASN A 140 10.54 14.33 3.74
N LEU A 141 10.04 13.57 2.77
CA LEU A 141 8.62 13.52 2.43
C LEU A 141 7.81 13.01 3.61
N LEU A 142 8.27 11.96 4.30
CA LEU A 142 7.62 11.42 5.49
C LEU A 142 7.70 12.36 6.70
N ARG A 143 8.76 13.15 6.83
CA ARG A 143 8.82 14.21 7.86
C ARG A 143 7.77 15.31 7.62
N LEU A 144 7.55 15.67 6.36
CA LEU A 144 6.49 16.61 6.02
C LEU A 144 5.11 16.02 6.30
N TYR A 145 4.92 14.72 6.03
CA TYR A 145 3.70 14.00 6.37
C TYR A 145 3.49 13.92 7.90
N GLU A 146 4.53 13.64 8.68
CA GLU A 146 4.47 13.63 10.14
C GLU A 146 3.95 14.97 10.69
N GLN A 147 4.51 16.09 10.22
CA GLN A 147 4.04 17.44 10.59
C GLN A 147 2.56 17.66 10.21
N TYR A 148 2.15 17.14 9.05
CA TYR A 148 0.75 17.19 8.61
C TYR A 148 -0.16 16.41 9.54
N VAL A 149 0.19 15.20 9.92
CA VAL A 149 -0.61 14.36 10.83
C VAL A 149 -0.72 15.01 12.19
N GLN A 150 0.38 15.44 12.78
CA GLN A 150 0.40 16.13 14.09
C GLN A 150 -0.50 17.35 14.09
N LYS A 151 -0.32 18.27 13.13
CA LYS A 151 -1.14 19.50 13.01
C LYS A 151 -2.63 19.22 12.88
N ASN A 152 -3.00 18.14 12.21
CA ASN A 152 -4.39 17.90 11.80
C ASN A 152 -5.04 16.73 12.54
N HIS A 153 -4.37 16.10 13.48
CA HIS A 153 -4.77 14.83 14.12
C HIS A 153 -6.23 14.85 14.59
N THR A 154 -6.65 15.90 15.30
CA THR A 154 -7.98 15.97 15.94
C THR A 154 -9.12 15.84 14.94
N TRP A 155 -9.10 16.63 13.84
CA TRP A 155 -10.18 16.57 12.86
C TRP A 155 -9.99 15.45 11.85
N LEU A 156 -8.73 15.12 11.51
CA LEU A 156 -8.39 14.17 10.47
C LEU A 156 -8.89 12.76 10.82
N PHE A 157 -8.81 12.38 12.09
CA PHE A 157 -9.20 11.05 12.57
C PHE A 157 -10.48 11.04 13.39
N GLN A 158 -11.25 12.13 13.37
CA GLN A 158 -12.47 12.26 14.18
C GLN A 158 -13.49 11.16 13.89
N GLU A 159 -13.72 10.88 12.61
CA GLU A 159 -14.69 9.88 12.15
C GLU A 159 -14.03 8.57 11.68
N ALA A 160 -12.72 8.44 11.90
CA ALA A 160 -12.01 7.24 11.48
C ALA A 160 -12.40 6.04 12.35
N PRO A 161 -12.47 4.83 11.77
CA PRO A 161 -12.77 3.62 12.49
C PRO A 161 -11.80 3.36 13.64
N ARG A 162 -12.34 2.96 14.79
CA ARG A 162 -11.58 2.69 16.01
C ARG A 162 -11.80 1.26 16.49
N ARG A 163 -10.79 0.75 17.15
CA ARG A 163 -10.84 -0.53 17.86
C ARG A 163 -11.71 -0.41 19.12
N THR A 164 -11.98 -1.54 19.75
CA THR A 164 -12.73 -1.59 21.02
C THR A 164 -12.03 -0.84 22.17
N ASP A 165 -10.71 -0.72 22.11
CA ASP A 165 -9.88 0.05 23.05
C ASP A 165 -9.77 1.55 22.69
N LEU A 166 -10.59 2.03 21.74
CA LEU A 166 -10.66 3.39 21.20
C LEU A 166 -9.44 3.84 20.38
N ARG A 167 -8.42 3.01 20.22
CA ARG A 167 -7.29 3.30 19.34
C ARG A 167 -7.72 3.19 17.88
N LEU A 168 -7.07 3.96 17.02
CA LEU A 168 -7.25 3.84 15.58
C LEU A 168 -6.75 2.46 15.09
N TYR A 169 -7.41 1.94 14.06
CA TYR A 169 -6.84 0.85 13.30
C TYR A 169 -5.58 1.33 12.55
N GLU A 170 -4.55 0.51 12.50
CA GLU A 170 -3.30 0.84 11.80
C GLU A 170 -3.55 1.12 10.31
N ALA A 171 -4.46 0.37 9.69
CA ALA A 171 -4.90 0.61 8.32
C ALA A 171 -5.42 2.03 8.08
N VAL A 172 -5.91 2.72 9.11
CA VAL A 172 -6.35 4.12 9.00
C VAL A 172 -5.16 5.04 8.68
N TYR A 173 -4.02 4.85 9.35
CA TYR A 173 -2.80 5.61 9.02
C TYR A 173 -2.28 5.27 7.63
N TYR A 174 -2.39 4.01 7.22
CA TYR A 174 -2.04 3.56 5.89
C TYR A 174 -2.90 4.26 4.82
N PHE A 175 -4.23 4.25 4.97
CA PHE A 175 -5.14 4.94 4.06
C PHE A 175 -4.86 6.46 4.02
N ASN A 176 -4.57 7.07 5.18
CA ASN A 176 -4.26 8.49 5.25
C ASN A 176 -2.95 8.82 4.52
N LEU A 177 -1.86 8.09 4.79
CA LEU A 177 -0.56 8.29 4.12
C LEU A 177 -0.72 8.12 2.61
N TYR A 178 -1.42 7.09 2.16
CA TYR A 178 -1.67 6.88 0.73
C TYR A 178 -2.42 8.06 0.09
N MET A 179 -3.48 8.56 0.73
CA MET A 179 -4.25 9.69 0.22
C MET A 179 -3.44 10.97 0.20
N TRP A 180 -2.68 11.23 1.26
CA TRP A 180 -1.79 12.38 1.35
C TRP A 180 -0.70 12.34 0.26
N LEU A 181 0.02 11.23 0.14
CA LEU A 181 1.05 11.02 -0.89
C LEU A 181 0.49 11.16 -2.30
N THR A 182 -0.68 10.58 -2.56
CA THR A 182 -1.34 10.67 -3.87
C THR A 182 -1.61 12.12 -4.24
N ARG A 183 -2.19 12.91 -3.32
CA ARG A 183 -2.49 14.32 -3.56
C ARG A 183 -1.23 15.18 -3.64
N PHE A 184 -0.23 14.90 -2.81
CA PHE A 184 1.04 15.60 -2.83
C PHE A 184 1.77 15.41 -4.16
N LEU A 185 1.90 14.19 -4.63
CA LEU A 185 2.66 13.85 -5.83
C LEU A 185 1.89 14.08 -7.13
N GLN A 186 0.56 14.10 -7.12
CA GLN A 186 -0.26 14.30 -8.31
C GLN A 186 0.10 15.59 -9.04
N ARG A 187 0.39 16.66 -8.32
CA ARG A 187 0.75 17.98 -8.89
C ARG A 187 2.13 18.02 -9.53
N THR A 188 2.98 17.06 -9.22
CA THR A 188 4.37 16.98 -9.67
C THR A 188 4.61 15.83 -10.65
N GLY A 189 3.53 15.17 -11.11
CA GLY A 189 3.59 14.04 -12.05
C GLY A 189 3.99 12.70 -11.42
N GLY A 190 4.07 12.63 -10.08
CA GLY A 190 4.28 11.38 -9.37
C GLY A 190 3.00 10.55 -9.24
N ARG A 191 3.16 9.26 -8.96
CA ARG A 191 2.06 8.32 -8.74
C ARG A 191 2.35 7.44 -7.54
N VAL A 192 1.30 6.99 -6.85
CA VAL A 192 1.39 6.06 -5.72
C VAL A 192 0.50 4.87 -6.00
N TYR A 193 1.04 3.69 -5.84
CA TYR A 193 0.36 2.41 -6.03
C TYR A 193 0.30 1.69 -4.69
N PRO A 194 -0.88 1.48 -4.11
CA PRO A 194 -1.04 0.69 -2.90
C PRO A 194 -1.02 -0.80 -3.23
N GLU A 195 -0.64 -1.63 -2.27
CA GLU A 195 -0.70 -3.09 -2.37
C GLU A 195 -0.03 -3.61 -3.65
N PHE A 196 1.21 -3.17 -3.91
CA PHE A 196 1.88 -3.49 -5.17
C PHE A 196 2.53 -4.88 -5.09
N PRO A 197 2.19 -5.82 -6.01
CA PRO A 197 2.72 -7.18 -5.96
C PRO A 197 4.24 -7.22 -6.22
N THR A 198 4.97 -8.04 -5.45
CA THR A 198 6.42 -8.21 -5.53
C THR A 198 6.85 -9.58 -6.08
N GLY A 199 5.91 -10.48 -6.36
CA GLY A 199 6.17 -11.86 -6.77
C GLY A 199 5.72 -12.86 -5.70
N ASN A 200 6.35 -12.90 -4.54
CA ASN A 200 5.98 -13.78 -3.41
C ASN A 200 5.32 -13.03 -2.24
N GLY A 201 4.81 -11.84 -2.49
CA GLY A 201 4.16 -10.97 -1.52
C GLY A 201 3.76 -9.66 -2.16
N GLN A 202 3.59 -8.64 -1.37
CA GLN A 202 3.28 -7.30 -1.84
C GLN A 202 3.94 -6.28 -0.94
N ILE A 203 4.32 -5.14 -1.51
CA ILE A 203 4.75 -3.97 -0.78
C ILE A 203 3.56 -3.05 -0.57
N ASP A 204 3.47 -2.44 0.59
CA ASP A 204 2.33 -1.60 0.93
C ASP A 204 2.16 -0.43 -0.03
N LEU A 205 3.21 0.34 -0.29
CA LEU A 205 3.18 1.43 -1.25
C LEU A 205 4.38 1.40 -2.20
N LEU A 206 4.10 1.60 -3.48
CA LEU A 206 5.12 1.91 -4.48
C LEU A 206 4.91 3.33 -5.01
N ILE A 207 5.86 4.22 -4.75
CA ILE A 207 5.87 5.57 -5.29
C ILE A 207 6.64 5.54 -6.61
N ARG A 208 6.08 6.18 -7.65
CA ARG A 208 6.78 6.45 -8.90
C ARG A 208 6.90 7.93 -9.13
N TYR A 209 8.14 8.40 -9.29
CA TYR A 209 8.44 9.80 -9.55
C TYR A 209 9.58 9.91 -10.56
N GLN A 210 9.38 10.67 -11.64
CA GLN A 210 10.36 10.82 -12.73
C GLN A 210 10.89 9.48 -13.27
N GLY A 211 10.01 8.50 -13.42
CA GLY A 211 10.37 7.16 -13.90
C GLY A 211 11.05 6.24 -12.88
N ARG A 212 11.36 6.74 -11.67
CA ARG A 212 12.03 5.98 -10.62
C ARG A 212 11.02 5.40 -9.62
N PRO A 213 11.15 4.14 -9.23
CA PRO A 213 10.35 3.53 -8.18
C PRO A 213 10.98 3.74 -6.80
N TYR A 214 10.14 3.94 -5.78
CA TYR A 214 10.50 4.00 -4.37
C TYR A 214 9.53 3.13 -3.59
N GLY A 215 10.05 2.09 -2.93
CA GLY A 215 9.27 1.19 -2.10
C GLY A 215 9.10 1.75 -0.69
N VAL A 216 7.89 1.64 -0.16
CA VAL A 216 7.57 2.01 1.22
C VAL A 216 6.76 0.87 1.84
N GLU A 217 7.26 0.34 2.92
CA GLU A 217 6.61 -0.67 3.76
C GLU A 217 6.11 -0.01 5.04
N LEU A 218 4.93 -0.38 5.52
CA LEU A 218 4.29 0.23 6.68
C LEU A 218 4.19 -0.79 7.80
N LYS A 219 4.59 -0.42 8.99
CA LYS A 219 4.57 -1.29 10.16
C LYS A 219 4.15 -0.54 11.40
N SER A 220 3.55 -1.27 12.34
CA SER A 220 3.42 -0.82 13.71
C SER A 220 4.65 -1.19 14.50
N PHE A 221 5.14 -0.26 15.28
CA PHE A 221 6.23 -0.56 16.22
C PHE A 221 5.68 -1.22 17.47
N ARG A 222 6.06 -2.48 17.72
CA ARG A 222 5.61 -3.23 18.91
C ARG A 222 6.77 -3.72 19.79
N SER A 223 7.86 -4.16 19.16
CA SER A 223 9.03 -4.70 19.85
C SER A 223 10.27 -4.66 18.96
N ASP A 224 11.47 -4.76 19.56
CA ASP A 224 12.74 -4.85 18.83
C ASP A 224 12.82 -6.07 17.92
N PHE A 225 12.20 -7.17 18.33
CA PHE A 225 12.16 -8.39 17.55
C PHE A 225 11.34 -8.18 16.26
N GLU A 226 10.14 -7.64 16.38
CA GLU A 226 9.28 -7.34 15.21
C GLU A 226 9.89 -6.27 14.32
N TYR A 227 10.53 -5.26 14.91
CA TYR A 227 11.31 -4.27 14.17
C TYR A 227 12.38 -4.94 13.29
N SER A 228 13.18 -5.84 13.86
CA SER A 228 14.24 -6.55 13.12
C SER A 228 13.67 -7.44 12.01
N LEU A 229 12.54 -8.11 12.25
CA LEU A 229 11.83 -8.91 11.22
C LEU A 229 11.32 -8.04 10.09
N ALA A 230 10.76 -6.87 10.40
CA ALA A 230 10.26 -5.93 9.41
C ALA A 230 11.36 -5.43 8.47
N LEU A 231 12.54 -5.12 8.99
CA LEU A 231 13.69 -4.73 8.15
C LEU A 231 14.09 -5.85 7.17
N GLY A 232 14.17 -7.08 7.66
CA GLY A 232 14.48 -8.25 6.82
C GLY A 232 13.39 -8.53 5.77
N GLN A 233 12.12 -8.34 6.10
CA GLN A 233 11.02 -8.48 5.17
C GLN A 233 11.08 -7.41 4.06
N ALA A 234 11.27 -6.16 4.44
CA ALA A 234 11.39 -5.05 3.51
C ALA A 234 12.56 -5.24 2.54
N ALA A 235 13.70 -5.70 3.03
CA ALA A 235 14.86 -6.00 2.17
C ALA A 235 14.54 -7.06 1.10
N ARG A 236 13.78 -8.13 1.45
CA ARG A 236 13.34 -9.14 0.49
C ARG A 236 12.41 -8.56 -0.58
N TYR A 237 11.48 -7.69 -0.20
CA TYR A 237 10.59 -7.02 -1.17
C TYR A 237 11.37 -6.10 -2.10
N ALA A 238 12.31 -5.33 -1.57
CA ALA A 238 13.18 -4.48 -2.37
C ALA A 238 13.98 -5.30 -3.41
N GLN A 239 14.53 -6.44 -3.01
CA GLN A 239 15.23 -7.35 -3.90
C GLN A 239 14.33 -7.85 -5.03
N GLN A 240 13.09 -8.26 -4.73
CA GLN A 240 12.11 -8.72 -5.72
C GLN A 240 11.73 -7.63 -6.72
N LEU A 241 11.69 -6.37 -6.27
CA LEU A 241 11.42 -5.21 -7.11
C LEU A 241 12.67 -4.59 -7.73
N HIS A 242 13.85 -5.18 -7.55
CA HIS A 242 15.15 -4.66 -8.00
C HIS A 242 15.43 -3.24 -7.50
N LEU A 243 15.02 -2.94 -6.26
CA LEU A 243 15.29 -1.68 -5.60
C LEU A 243 16.60 -1.78 -4.78
N ALA A 244 17.47 -0.78 -4.92
CA ALA A 244 18.67 -0.70 -4.09
C ALA A 244 18.36 -0.22 -2.66
N THR A 245 17.25 0.51 -2.50
CA THR A 245 16.82 1.08 -1.22
C THR A 245 15.31 0.95 -1.06
N ILE A 246 14.86 0.70 0.17
CA ILE A 246 13.46 0.69 0.56
C ILE A 246 13.30 1.43 1.89
N THR A 247 12.16 2.11 2.07
CA THR A 247 11.83 2.78 3.32
C THR A 247 10.83 1.95 4.11
N VAL A 248 11.04 1.79 5.42
CA VAL A 248 10.06 1.20 6.34
C VAL A 248 9.55 2.30 7.27
N VAL A 249 8.25 2.53 7.25
CA VAL A 249 7.59 3.51 8.11
C VAL A 249 7.00 2.82 9.31
N PHE A 250 7.38 3.25 10.49
CA PHE A 250 6.77 2.81 11.73
C PHE A 250 5.92 3.94 12.32
N PHE A 251 4.62 3.69 12.46
CA PHE A 251 3.73 4.60 13.17
C PHE A 251 3.85 4.39 14.67
N VAL A 252 4.14 5.48 15.39
CA VAL A 252 4.29 5.49 16.84
C VAL A 252 3.48 6.65 17.45
N GLU A 253 3.01 6.49 18.69
CA GLU A 253 2.28 7.58 19.36
C GLU A 253 3.21 8.76 19.67
N ALA A 254 4.36 8.47 20.26
CA ALA A 254 5.40 9.45 20.58
C ALA A 254 6.78 8.79 20.57
N VAL A 255 7.82 9.56 20.33
CA VAL A 255 9.21 9.11 20.38
C VAL A 255 10.13 10.28 20.73
N ASP A 256 11.07 10.07 21.61
CA ASP A 256 12.14 11.03 21.90
C ASP A 256 13.26 10.98 20.85
N ASP A 257 14.08 12.03 20.80
CA ASP A 257 15.14 12.16 19.79
C ASP A 257 16.20 11.05 19.87
N THR A 258 16.51 10.56 21.07
CA THR A 258 17.50 9.50 21.27
C THR A 258 17.00 8.18 20.73
N THR A 259 15.77 7.81 21.06
CA THR A 259 15.07 6.62 20.57
C THR A 259 14.90 6.70 19.07
N ARG A 260 14.49 7.86 18.54
CA ARG A 260 14.38 8.11 17.11
C ARG A 260 15.71 7.89 16.38
N ALA A 261 16.78 8.47 16.88
CA ALA A 261 18.11 8.32 16.28
C ALA A 261 18.59 6.86 16.28
N HIS A 262 18.26 6.10 17.31
CA HIS A 262 18.59 4.70 17.41
C HIS A 262 17.86 3.85 16.33
N TYR A 263 16.54 3.96 16.24
CA TYR A 263 15.75 3.15 15.32
C TYR A 263 15.76 3.64 13.87
N GLU A 264 16.15 4.88 13.60
CA GLU A 264 16.30 5.38 12.23
C GLU A 264 17.71 5.18 11.66
N THR A 265 18.50 4.29 12.26
CA THR A 265 19.79 3.88 11.70
C THR A 265 19.56 3.03 10.45
N LEU A 266 20.28 3.31 9.37
CA LEU A 266 20.20 2.55 8.13
C LEU A 266 20.58 1.07 8.39
N TYR A 267 19.75 0.17 7.92
CA TYR A 267 20.03 -1.26 7.93
C TYR A 267 20.54 -1.69 6.55
N HIS A 268 21.74 -2.27 6.55
CA HIS A 268 22.33 -2.84 5.34
C HIS A 268 22.13 -4.36 5.37
N GLU A 269 21.28 -4.88 4.47
CA GLU A 269 21.03 -6.32 4.40
C GLU A 269 22.27 -7.04 3.87
N PRO A 270 22.86 -7.97 4.65
CA PRO A 270 24.19 -8.51 4.34
C PRO A 270 24.28 -9.32 3.05
N THR A 271 23.20 -9.96 2.65
CA THR A 271 23.18 -10.91 1.51
C THR A 271 22.92 -10.20 0.19
N SER A 272 21.95 -9.31 0.15
CA SER A 272 21.51 -8.61 -1.06
C SER A 272 22.17 -7.26 -1.26
N GLY A 273 22.73 -6.67 -0.20
CA GLY A 273 23.24 -5.31 -0.21
C GLY A 273 22.16 -4.23 -0.26
N VAL A 274 20.87 -4.59 -0.13
CA VAL A 274 19.76 -3.64 -0.05
C VAL A 274 19.91 -2.78 1.20
N ILE A 275 19.67 -1.48 1.04
CA ILE A 275 19.63 -0.53 2.14
C ILE A 275 18.16 -0.35 2.57
N VAL A 276 17.86 -0.63 3.82
CA VAL A 276 16.56 -0.33 4.41
C VAL A 276 16.67 0.94 5.25
N GLU A 277 15.83 1.92 4.96
CA GLU A 277 15.75 3.18 5.67
C GLU A 277 14.52 3.20 6.57
N PRO A 278 14.67 2.93 7.89
CA PRO A 278 13.54 3.03 8.81
C PRO A 278 13.24 4.49 9.13
N VAL A 279 11.95 4.81 9.22
CA VAL A 279 11.45 6.15 9.56
C VAL A 279 10.32 6.02 10.57
N LEU A 280 10.47 6.62 11.74
CA LEU A 280 9.42 6.71 12.74
C LEU A 280 8.54 7.93 12.43
N VAL A 281 7.23 7.72 12.35
CA VAL A 281 6.23 8.79 12.16
C VAL A 281 5.38 8.85 13.41
N THR A 282 5.48 9.97 14.16
CA THR A 282 4.66 10.21 15.33
C THR A 282 3.27 10.67 14.93
N THR A 283 2.27 10.10 15.59
CA THR A 283 0.85 10.33 15.27
C THR A 283 0.16 11.30 16.24
N VAL A 284 0.80 11.61 17.36
CA VAL A 284 0.32 12.57 18.39
C VAL A 284 1.41 13.61 18.61
N GLU A 285 1.03 14.81 18.99
CA GLU A 285 1.95 15.91 19.35
C GLU A 285 2.77 15.59 20.60
#